data_40f65f6990c188b936c56d42b64ea328
#
_entry.id   40f65f6990c188b936c56d42b64ea328
#
_cell.length_a   1.000
_cell.length_b   1.000
_cell.length_c   1.000
_cell.angle_alpha   90.00
_cell.angle_beta   90.00
_cell.angle_gamma   90.00
#
_symmetry.space_group_name_H-M   'P 1'
#
loop_
_entity.id
_entity.type
_entity.pdbx_description
1 polymer ?
#
loop_
_entity_poly.entity_id
_entity_poly.type
_entity_poly.pdbx_seq_one_letter_code
_entity_poly.pdbx_strand_id
1 'polypeptide(L)'
;MSYTKRNDGRKFDETRAIEAKAGVIKRADGSAYFKIGKTVAYAAVYGPREIHPKFLQNPKNGKLRCFYNMMPFSSIGERVRPGANRRAKEIAMVTEKALLPVVDISKSPNSVIDVFIELPQTDAGTRCAGICAASMALADAGISMNGMVAAVSIGRVDDKLVVDLDYSEESYEDGTVADIPIAVVSRTEEISLLQMDGELSRDDLKKAIEMAKKACSKIDKIQRDALKKKYEVKNG
;
A
#
# COMPACT_ATOMS: atom_id res chain seq x y z
N MET A 1 25.32 12.99 15.32
CA MET A 1 24.45 13.41 16.48
C MET A 1 23.35 12.36 16.61
N SER A 2 22.94 11.96 17.81
CA SER A 2 21.89 10.95 17.99
C SER A 2 20.54 11.53 17.51
N TYR A 3 19.74 10.72 16.80
CA TYR A 3 18.42 11.08 16.28
C TYR A 3 17.40 11.17 17.44
N THR A 4 17.11 12.36 17.90
CA THR A 4 16.30 12.59 19.12
C THR A 4 14.90 13.12 18.85
N LYS A 5 14.66 13.69 17.65
CA LYS A 5 13.38 14.31 17.26
C LYS A 5 13.18 14.19 15.76
N ARG A 6 11.94 13.91 15.35
CA ARG A 6 11.54 13.90 13.93
C ARG A 6 11.48 15.33 13.37
N ASN A 7 11.84 15.48 12.10
CA ASN A 7 11.90 16.79 11.44
C ASN A 7 10.54 17.51 11.39
N ASP A 8 9.45 16.75 11.27
CA ASP A 8 8.08 17.27 11.21
C ASP A 8 7.40 17.39 12.60
N GLY A 9 8.10 17.01 13.66
CA GLY A 9 7.62 17.13 15.04
C GLY A 9 6.68 16.02 15.51
N ARG A 10 6.39 14.99 14.67
CA ARG A 10 5.62 13.80 15.07
C ARG A 10 6.36 13.02 16.17
N LYS A 11 5.61 12.23 16.93
CA LYS A 11 6.18 11.19 17.80
C LYS A 11 6.68 10.02 16.93
N PHE A 12 7.53 9.18 17.49
CA PHE A 12 8.11 8.04 16.79
C PHE A 12 7.08 6.96 16.42
N ASP A 13 5.95 6.90 17.11
CA ASP A 13 4.83 5.98 16.89
C ASP A 13 3.66 6.56 16.08
N GLU A 14 3.82 7.77 15.54
CA GLU A 14 2.79 8.47 14.78
C GLU A 14 3.03 8.38 13.27
N THR A 15 1.95 8.09 12.52
CA THR A 15 1.92 8.21 11.06
C THR A 15 1.75 9.67 10.63
N ARG A 16 2.17 9.99 9.42
CA ARG A 16 1.77 11.25 8.75
C ARG A 16 0.24 11.31 8.63
N ALA A 17 -0.28 12.49 8.36
CA ALA A 17 -1.71 12.67 8.11
C ALA A 17 -2.17 11.78 6.94
N ILE A 18 -3.30 11.09 7.13
CA ILE A 18 -3.85 10.16 6.14
C ILE A 18 -5.18 10.71 5.62
N GLU A 19 -5.34 10.66 4.31
CA GLU A 19 -6.59 10.96 3.61
C GLU A 19 -6.92 9.81 2.67
N ALA A 20 -8.16 9.32 2.71
CA ALA A 20 -8.63 8.22 1.88
C ALA A 20 -9.99 8.54 1.28
N LYS A 21 -10.20 8.16 0.01
CA LYS A 21 -11.47 8.31 -0.71
C LYS A 21 -11.70 7.12 -1.62
N ALA A 22 -12.93 6.61 -1.70
CA ALA A 22 -13.33 5.57 -2.63
C ALA A 22 -14.13 6.15 -3.81
N GLY A 23 -14.12 5.47 -4.96
CA GLY A 23 -14.90 5.85 -6.13
C GLY A 23 -14.42 7.11 -6.84
N VAL A 24 -13.10 7.37 -6.82
CA VAL A 24 -12.51 8.61 -7.37
C VAL A 24 -12.33 8.57 -8.89
N ILE A 25 -12.32 7.40 -9.52
CA ILE A 25 -12.15 7.21 -10.97
C ILE A 25 -13.43 6.60 -11.53
N LYS A 26 -14.24 7.41 -12.21
CA LYS A 26 -15.58 7.02 -12.71
C LYS A 26 -15.59 5.90 -13.76
N ARG A 27 -14.48 5.67 -14.47
CA ARG A 27 -14.38 4.66 -15.53
C ARG A 27 -13.93 3.29 -15.01
N ALA A 28 -13.37 3.23 -13.80
CA ALA A 28 -12.98 1.98 -13.16
C ALA A 28 -14.19 1.27 -12.56
N ASP A 29 -14.12 -0.06 -12.46
CA ASP A 29 -15.12 -0.85 -11.76
C ASP A 29 -15.08 -0.56 -10.25
N GLY A 30 -13.88 -0.30 -9.71
CA GLY A 30 -13.65 0.27 -8.39
C GLY A 30 -12.39 1.11 -8.37
N SER A 31 -12.32 2.07 -7.47
CA SER A 31 -11.15 2.95 -7.38
C SER A 31 -10.99 3.59 -6.02
N ALA A 32 -9.75 3.93 -5.70
CA ALA A 32 -9.44 4.61 -4.45
C ALA A 32 -8.31 5.64 -4.63
N TYR A 33 -8.37 6.63 -3.79
CA TYR A 33 -7.32 7.59 -3.50
C TYR A 33 -6.85 7.35 -2.08
N PHE A 34 -5.54 7.24 -1.89
CA PHE A 34 -4.93 7.12 -0.58
C PHE A 34 -3.72 8.05 -0.51
N LYS A 35 -3.70 8.89 0.51
CA LYS A 35 -2.62 9.83 0.77
C LYS A 35 -2.11 9.63 2.18
N ILE A 36 -0.79 9.57 2.33
CA ILE A 36 -0.10 9.55 3.61
C ILE A 36 1.04 10.59 3.56
N GLY A 37 0.90 11.63 4.36
CA GLY A 37 1.76 12.80 4.26
C GLY A 37 1.70 13.45 2.87
N LYS A 38 2.84 13.48 2.16
CA LYS A 38 2.93 13.97 0.78
C LYS A 38 2.85 12.85 -0.25
N THR A 39 2.91 11.57 0.15
CA THR A 39 2.77 10.44 -0.78
C THR A 39 1.31 10.25 -1.15
N VAL A 40 1.02 10.25 -2.45
CA VAL A 40 -0.32 10.09 -3.02
C VAL A 40 -0.34 8.88 -3.94
N ALA A 41 -1.32 7.99 -3.75
CA ALA A 41 -1.57 6.84 -4.59
C ALA A 41 -3.02 6.83 -5.08
N TYR A 42 -3.21 6.62 -6.38
CA TYR A 42 -4.48 6.27 -6.98
C TYR A 42 -4.46 4.79 -7.35
N ALA A 43 -5.54 4.09 -7.07
CA ALA A 43 -5.74 2.73 -7.55
C ALA A 43 -7.04 2.62 -8.33
N ALA A 44 -7.00 1.90 -9.45
CA ALA A 44 -8.15 1.59 -10.28
C ALA A 44 -8.21 0.08 -10.53
N VAL A 45 -9.38 -0.51 -10.33
CA VAL A 45 -9.64 -1.94 -10.53
C VAL A 45 -10.55 -2.11 -11.73
N TYR A 46 -10.20 -3.07 -12.58
CA TYR A 46 -10.98 -3.51 -13.71
C TYR A 46 -11.15 -5.02 -13.67
N GLY A 47 -12.40 -5.46 -13.73
CA GLY A 47 -12.74 -6.87 -13.73
C GLY A 47 -13.70 -7.29 -12.62
N PRO A 48 -14.04 -8.57 -12.56
CA PRO A 48 -13.47 -9.71 -13.34
C PRO A 48 -13.76 -9.63 -14.83
N ARG A 49 -12.76 -9.85 -15.67
CA ARG A 49 -12.89 -9.89 -17.14
C ARG A 49 -12.31 -11.19 -17.69
N GLU A 50 -12.79 -11.66 -18.84
CA GLU A 50 -12.25 -12.84 -19.48
C GLU A 50 -10.74 -12.70 -19.73
N ILE A 51 -9.98 -13.70 -19.33
CA ILE A 51 -8.53 -13.69 -19.52
C ILE A 51 -8.17 -14.09 -20.96
N HIS A 52 -7.33 -13.30 -21.58
CA HIS A 52 -6.73 -13.57 -22.88
C HIS A 52 -5.21 -13.64 -22.77
N PRO A 53 -4.55 -14.51 -23.56
CA PRO A 53 -5.10 -15.56 -24.43
C PRO A 53 -5.74 -16.71 -23.63
N LYS A 54 -6.64 -17.47 -24.28
CA LYS A 54 -7.46 -18.51 -23.63
C LYS A 54 -6.66 -19.61 -22.92
N PHE A 55 -5.44 -19.90 -23.36
CA PHE A 55 -4.60 -20.91 -22.71
C PHE A 55 -4.14 -20.51 -21.27
N LEU A 56 -4.30 -19.24 -20.89
CA LEU A 56 -4.03 -18.78 -19.53
C LEU A 56 -5.25 -18.94 -18.59
N GLN A 57 -6.39 -19.35 -19.12
CA GLN A 57 -7.60 -19.56 -18.34
C GLN A 57 -7.43 -20.74 -17.36
N ASN A 58 -7.96 -20.56 -16.17
CA ASN A 58 -8.00 -21.59 -15.13
C ASN A 58 -9.45 -21.77 -14.67
N PRO A 59 -10.06 -22.96 -14.89
CA PRO A 59 -11.45 -23.21 -14.53
C PRO A 59 -11.71 -23.23 -13.01
N LYS A 60 -10.65 -23.30 -12.18
CA LYS A 60 -10.78 -23.30 -10.73
C LYS A 60 -10.62 -21.91 -10.12
N ASN A 61 -9.80 -21.05 -10.73
CA ASN A 61 -9.45 -19.76 -10.14
C ASN A 61 -9.37 -18.67 -11.20
N GLY A 62 -9.64 -17.45 -10.78
CA GLY A 62 -9.25 -16.26 -11.51
C GLY A 62 -7.78 -15.90 -11.31
N LYS A 63 -7.38 -14.78 -11.84
CA LYS A 63 -6.04 -14.21 -11.70
C LYS A 63 -6.13 -12.76 -11.24
N LEU A 64 -5.38 -12.42 -10.18
CA LEU A 64 -5.11 -11.05 -9.81
C LEU A 64 -3.84 -10.59 -10.54
N ARG A 65 -3.82 -9.38 -11.08
CA ARG A 65 -2.63 -8.75 -11.64
C ARG A 65 -2.56 -7.32 -11.12
N CYS A 66 -1.38 -6.94 -10.67
CA CYS A 66 -1.11 -5.57 -10.24
C CYS A 66 -0.13 -4.89 -11.20
N PHE A 67 -0.35 -3.60 -11.42
CA PHE A 67 0.52 -2.72 -12.16
C PHE A 67 0.82 -1.50 -11.28
N TYR A 68 2.09 -1.17 -11.16
CA TYR A 68 2.55 -0.06 -10.33
C TYR A 68 3.37 0.90 -11.18
N ASN A 69 3.09 2.17 -11.05
CA ASN A 69 3.80 3.21 -11.77
C ASN A 69 3.97 4.47 -10.91
N MET A 70 5.18 4.98 -10.88
CA MET A 70 5.47 6.32 -10.37
C MET A 70 5.54 7.26 -11.55
N MET A 71 4.76 8.34 -11.52
CA MET A 71 4.81 9.33 -12.60
C MET A 71 6.18 10.01 -12.68
N PRO A 72 6.66 10.40 -13.87
CA PRO A 72 8.01 10.97 -14.04
C PRO A 72 8.31 12.19 -13.17
N PHE A 73 7.28 12.92 -12.76
CA PHE A 73 7.37 14.13 -11.94
C PHE A 73 7.05 13.88 -10.46
N SER A 74 6.87 12.61 -10.05
CA SER A 74 6.33 12.29 -8.72
C SER A 74 7.33 12.44 -7.58
N SER A 75 8.64 12.23 -7.85
CA SER A 75 9.67 12.20 -6.81
C SER A 75 10.42 13.52 -6.66
N ILE A 76 10.95 13.75 -5.48
CA ILE A 76 11.92 14.80 -5.19
C ILE A 76 13.27 14.34 -5.75
N GLY A 77 13.95 15.16 -6.58
CA GLY A 77 15.24 14.83 -7.18
C GLY A 77 15.14 14.31 -8.60
N GLU A 78 15.79 13.18 -8.91
CA GLU A 78 15.83 12.65 -10.27
C GLU A 78 14.46 12.18 -10.76
N ARG A 79 14.17 12.45 -12.05
CA ARG A 79 12.93 12.01 -12.67
C ARG A 79 12.85 10.49 -12.75
N VAL A 80 11.71 9.94 -12.40
CA VAL A 80 11.40 8.54 -12.68
C VAL A 80 11.26 8.34 -14.18
N ARG A 81 11.95 7.35 -14.75
CA ARG A 81 11.82 7.04 -16.19
C ARG A 81 10.41 6.55 -16.49
N PRO A 82 9.76 7.07 -17.56
CA PRO A 82 8.44 6.57 -17.97
C PRO A 82 8.47 5.09 -18.34
N GLY A 83 7.37 4.40 -18.08
CA GLY A 83 7.16 3.01 -18.45
C GLY A 83 7.66 2.01 -17.42
N ALA A 84 7.53 0.73 -17.76
CA ALA A 84 7.83 -0.39 -16.86
C ALA A 84 9.35 -0.48 -16.61
N ASN A 85 9.78 -0.13 -15.41
CA ASN A 85 11.13 -0.34 -14.92
C ASN A 85 11.20 -1.53 -13.96
N ARG A 86 12.42 -1.95 -13.58
CA ARG A 86 12.64 -3.10 -12.69
C ARG A 86 11.96 -2.92 -11.33
N ARG A 87 12.06 -1.73 -10.73
CA ARG A 87 11.44 -1.38 -9.44
C ARG A 87 9.91 -1.45 -9.53
N ALA A 88 9.31 -0.91 -10.60
CA ALA A 88 7.87 -0.96 -10.79
C ALA A 88 7.34 -2.39 -10.88
N LYS A 89 8.05 -3.27 -11.61
CA LYS A 89 7.69 -4.69 -11.73
C LYS A 89 7.81 -5.43 -10.39
N GLU A 90 8.86 -5.15 -9.63
CA GLU A 90 9.06 -5.73 -8.30
C GLU A 90 7.92 -5.31 -7.36
N ILE A 91 7.62 -4.02 -7.27
CA ILE A 91 6.56 -3.52 -6.39
C ILE A 91 5.18 -4.03 -6.82
N ALA A 92 4.91 -4.12 -8.13
CA ALA A 92 3.69 -4.72 -8.65
C ALA A 92 3.51 -6.18 -8.19
N MET A 93 4.55 -7.00 -8.33
CA MET A 93 4.57 -8.40 -7.88
C MET A 93 4.36 -8.52 -6.37
N VAL A 94 5.03 -7.69 -5.61
CA VAL A 94 4.93 -7.69 -4.14
C VAL A 94 3.54 -7.27 -3.68
N THR A 95 2.95 -6.26 -4.34
CA THR A 95 1.57 -5.82 -4.08
C THR A 95 0.56 -6.92 -4.39
N GLU A 96 0.71 -7.62 -5.52
CA GLU A 96 -0.12 -8.76 -5.87
C GLU A 96 -0.08 -9.83 -4.77
N LYS A 97 1.13 -10.22 -4.33
CA LYS A 97 1.31 -11.21 -3.24
C LYS A 97 0.74 -10.75 -1.91
N ALA A 98 0.82 -9.45 -1.59
CA ALA A 98 0.26 -8.89 -0.36
C ALA A 98 -1.27 -8.92 -0.34
N LEU A 99 -1.92 -8.81 -1.51
CA LEU A 99 -3.37 -8.79 -1.64
C LEU A 99 -4.01 -10.16 -1.85
N LEU A 100 -3.27 -11.12 -2.45
CA LEU A 100 -3.79 -12.48 -2.72
C LEU A 100 -4.39 -13.18 -1.50
N PRO A 101 -3.86 -13.09 -0.27
CA PRO A 101 -4.43 -13.76 0.89
C PRO A 101 -5.85 -13.31 1.24
N VAL A 102 -6.23 -12.10 0.85
CA VAL A 102 -7.55 -11.54 1.16
C VAL A 102 -8.54 -11.61 0.00
N VAL A 103 -8.07 -11.77 -1.25
CA VAL A 103 -8.92 -11.82 -2.44
C VAL A 103 -9.35 -13.25 -2.75
N ASP A 104 -10.65 -13.50 -2.78
CA ASP A 104 -11.18 -14.80 -3.14
C ASP A 104 -11.27 -14.96 -4.67
N ILE A 105 -10.14 -15.33 -5.27
CA ILE A 105 -10.01 -15.53 -6.72
C ILE A 105 -10.80 -16.74 -7.24
N SER A 106 -11.24 -17.65 -6.36
CA SER A 106 -12.03 -18.82 -6.75
C SER A 106 -13.44 -18.48 -7.24
N LYS A 107 -13.95 -17.31 -6.83
CA LYS A 107 -15.25 -16.79 -7.28
C LYS A 107 -15.26 -16.21 -8.67
N SER A 108 -14.09 -16.09 -9.29
CA SER A 108 -13.95 -15.50 -10.62
C SER A 108 -13.12 -16.39 -11.54
N PRO A 109 -13.53 -17.66 -11.77
CA PRO A 109 -12.77 -18.58 -12.62
C PRO A 109 -12.64 -18.06 -14.05
N ASN A 110 -11.58 -18.45 -14.76
CA ASN A 110 -11.26 -18.06 -16.12
C ASN A 110 -11.15 -16.54 -16.36
N SER A 111 -11.10 -15.75 -15.29
CA SER A 111 -11.08 -14.29 -15.38
C SER A 111 -9.84 -13.66 -14.76
N VAL A 112 -9.63 -12.41 -15.07
CA VAL A 112 -8.57 -11.58 -14.51
C VAL A 112 -9.16 -10.33 -13.85
N ILE A 113 -8.58 -9.96 -12.72
CA ILE A 113 -8.81 -8.71 -12.03
C ILE A 113 -7.52 -7.91 -12.15
N ASP A 114 -7.58 -6.77 -12.84
CA ASP A 114 -6.45 -5.87 -13.05
C ASP A 114 -6.52 -4.71 -12.07
N VAL A 115 -5.43 -4.47 -11.35
CA VAL A 115 -5.25 -3.36 -10.40
C VAL A 115 -4.15 -2.46 -10.91
N PHE A 116 -4.49 -1.23 -11.27
CA PHE A 116 -3.53 -0.20 -11.68
C PHE A 116 -3.31 0.77 -10.54
N ILE A 117 -2.04 1.00 -10.20
CA ILE A 117 -1.62 1.88 -9.11
C ILE A 117 -0.73 2.96 -9.69
N GLU A 118 -1.16 4.22 -9.59
CA GLU A 118 -0.45 5.38 -10.10
C GLU A 118 -0.10 6.34 -8.95
N LEU A 119 1.16 6.75 -8.88
CA LEU A 119 1.64 7.68 -7.87
C LEU A 119 2.06 9.01 -8.51
N PRO A 120 1.22 10.03 -8.42
CA PRO A 120 1.55 11.36 -8.95
C PRO A 120 2.49 12.14 -8.04
N GLN A 121 2.59 11.78 -6.76
CA GLN A 121 3.46 12.44 -5.78
C GLN A 121 3.97 11.42 -4.77
N THR A 122 5.27 11.47 -4.47
CA THR A 122 5.93 10.51 -3.59
C THR A 122 6.85 11.21 -2.58
N ASP A 123 6.84 10.67 -1.34
CA ASP A 123 7.65 11.12 -0.22
C ASP A 123 7.81 9.94 0.76
N ALA A 124 8.63 8.95 0.40
CA ALA A 124 8.78 7.65 1.05
C ALA A 124 7.47 6.84 1.18
N GLY A 125 7.56 5.58 1.59
CA GLY A 125 6.42 4.70 1.87
C GLY A 125 5.51 4.42 0.66
N THR A 126 6.00 4.54 -0.58
CA THR A 126 5.20 4.48 -1.81
C THR A 126 4.50 3.15 -2.03
N ARG A 127 5.16 2.02 -1.70
CA ARG A 127 4.56 0.68 -1.82
C ARG A 127 3.43 0.48 -0.81
N CYS A 128 3.57 1.00 0.41
CA CYS A 128 2.55 0.92 1.44
C CYS A 128 1.30 1.71 1.05
N ALA A 129 1.47 2.94 0.54
CA ALA A 129 0.38 3.75 0.02
C ALA A 129 -0.34 3.06 -1.16
N GLY A 130 0.43 2.46 -2.08
CA GLY A 130 -0.10 1.70 -3.20
C GLY A 130 -0.92 0.48 -2.77
N ILE A 131 -0.45 -0.31 -1.80
CA ILE A 131 -1.17 -1.47 -1.26
C ILE A 131 -2.47 -1.01 -0.58
N CYS A 132 -2.43 0.05 0.22
CA CYS A 132 -3.62 0.60 0.88
C CYS A 132 -4.67 1.07 -0.15
N ALA A 133 -4.24 1.81 -1.18
CA ALA A 133 -5.13 2.24 -2.26
C ALA A 133 -5.72 1.06 -3.03
N ALA A 134 -4.90 0.06 -3.38
CA ALA A 134 -5.32 -1.13 -4.11
C ALA A 134 -6.33 -1.97 -3.31
N SER A 135 -6.09 -2.17 -2.01
CA SER A 135 -7.02 -2.88 -1.11
C SER A 135 -8.39 -2.20 -1.06
N MET A 136 -8.42 -0.87 -0.95
CA MET A 136 -9.67 -0.09 -1.00
C MET A 136 -10.35 -0.18 -2.37
N ALA A 137 -9.59 -0.08 -3.46
CA ALA A 137 -10.14 -0.12 -4.82
C ALA A 137 -10.76 -1.49 -5.15
N LEU A 138 -10.17 -2.60 -4.67
CA LEU A 138 -10.73 -3.95 -4.77
C LEU A 138 -12.05 -4.06 -4.02
N ALA A 139 -12.13 -3.54 -2.81
CA ALA A 139 -13.37 -3.50 -2.02
C ALA A 139 -14.43 -2.63 -2.70
N ASP A 140 -14.04 -1.49 -3.25
CA ASP A 140 -14.92 -0.57 -4.01
C ASP A 140 -15.48 -1.19 -5.29
N ALA A 141 -14.69 -2.07 -5.95
CA ALA A 141 -15.12 -2.84 -7.12
C ALA A 141 -16.07 -4.01 -6.77
N GLY A 142 -16.34 -4.26 -5.49
CA GLY A 142 -17.18 -5.39 -5.06
C GLY A 142 -16.51 -6.76 -5.24
N ILE A 143 -15.19 -6.80 -5.37
CA ILE A 143 -14.44 -8.07 -5.42
C ILE A 143 -14.60 -8.78 -4.07
N SER A 144 -14.84 -10.11 -4.13
CA SER A 144 -14.96 -10.92 -2.92
C SER A 144 -13.65 -10.94 -2.15
N MET A 145 -13.68 -10.40 -0.91
CA MET A 145 -12.52 -10.30 -0.05
C MET A 145 -12.83 -10.79 1.36
N ASN A 146 -11.88 -11.49 1.98
CA ASN A 146 -11.97 -11.95 3.38
C ASN A 146 -11.56 -10.87 4.39
N GLY A 147 -11.11 -9.74 3.95
CA GLY A 147 -10.66 -8.60 4.77
C GLY A 147 -9.96 -7.57 3.90
N MET A 148 -9.52 -6.49 4.51
CA MET A 148 -8.70 -5.48 3.85
C MET A 148 -7.24 -5.65 4.27
N VAL A 149 -6.34 -5.10 3.47
CA VAL A 149 -4.92 -5.02 3.78
C VAL A 149 -4.57 -3.57 4.05
N ALA A 150 -3.97 -3.33 5.21
CA ALA A 150 -3.36 -2.05 5.55
C ALA A 150 -1.84 -2.21 5.55
N ALA A 151 -1.11 -1.22 5.08
CA ALA A 151 0.34 -1.26 5.01
C ALA A 151 0.95 0.04 5.50
N VAL A 152 2.10 -0.09 6.18
CA VAL A 152 2.89 1.03 6.67
C VAL A 152 4.37 0.65 6.63
N SER A 153 5.24 1.62 6.40
CA SER A 153 6.67 1.43 6.58
C SER A 153 7.06 1.72 8.02
N ILE A 154 7.81 0.82 8.63
CA ILE A 154 8.47 1.06 9.90
C ILE A 154 9.95 1.27 9.60
N GLY A 155 10.52 2.35 10.12
CA GLY A 155 11.92 2.61 9.95
C GLY A 155 12.72 2.46 11.23
N ARG A 156 14.01 2.29 11.04
CA ARG A 156 15.01 2.57 12.06
C ARG A 156 15.85 3.74 11.56
N VAL A 157 15.93 4.79 12.36
CA VAL A 157 16.82 5.93 12.12
C VAL A 157 17.74 6.01 13.33
N ASP A 158 19.03 5.77 13.11
CA ASP A 158 20.04 5.62 14.16
C ASP A 158 19.62 4.53 15.18
N ASP A 159 19.31 4.86 16.42
CA ASP A 159 18.86 3.95 17.48
C ASP A 159 17.34 3.93 17.71
N LYS A 160 16.57 4.69 16.92
CA LYS A 160 15.12 4.85 17.11
C LYS A 160 14.31 4.12 16.04
N LEU A 161 13.30 3.36 16.49
CA LEU A 161 12.26 2.86 15.62
C LEU A 161 11.20 3.93 15.41
N VAL A 162 10.82 4.16 14.15
CA VAL A 162 9.85 5.19 13.76
C VAL A 162 8.77 4.59 12.85
N VAL A 163 7.55 5.04 13.02
CA VAL A 163 6.42 4.66 12.16
C VAL A 163 6.31 5.65 11.02
N ASP A 164 6.18 5.14 9.79
CA ASP A 164 5.93 5.92 8.59
C ASP A 164 7.03 6.98 8.33
N LEU A 165 8.17 6.48 7.86
CA LEU A 165 9.30 7.30 7.42
C LEU A 165 8.88 8.30 6.34
N ASP A 166 9.40 9.50 6.39
CA ASP A 166 9.43 10.42 5.26
C ASP A 166 10.74 10.29 4.47
N TYR A 167 10.84 11.00 3.35
CA TYR A 167 12.03 10.95 2.49
C TYR A 167 13.30 11.45 3.21
N SER A 168 13.18 12.43 4.10
CA SER A 168 14.32 12.97 4.84
C SER A 168 14.85 12.00 5.89
N GLU A 169 13.98 11.16 6.43
CA GLU A 169 14.35 10.09 7.38
C GLU A 169 14.92 8.87 6.64
N GLU A 170 14.35 8.52 5.46
CA GLU A 170 14.87 7.45 4.60
C GLU A 170 16.27 7.77 4.06
N SER A 171 16.56 9.05 3.82
CA SER A 171 17.84 9.56 3.33
C SER A 171 18.75 10.15 4.42
N TYR A 172 18.58 9.76 5.69
CA TYR A 172 19.39 10.26 6.80
C TYR A 172 20.84 9.78 6.70
N GLU A 173 21.79 10.73 6.57
CA GLU A 173 23.20 10.45 6.29
C GLU A 173 24.06 10.34 7.56
N ASP A 174 23.61 10.87 8.69
CA ASP A 174 24.41 10.94 9.94
C ASP A 174 24.37 9.64 10.76
N GLY A 175 23.65 8.60 10.31
CA GLY A 175 23.51 7.34 11.03
C GLY A 175 23.01 6.19 10.17
N THR A 176 22.68 5.07 10.82
CA THR A 176 22.13 3.90 10.13
C THR A 176 20.63 4.04 9.91
N VAL A 177 20.17 3.69 8.71
CA VAL A 177 18.75 3.67 8.36
C VAL A 177 18.35 2.26 7.92
N ALA A 178 17.16 1.83 8.34
CA ALA A 178 16.49 0.67 7.79
C ALA A 178 15.03 1.02 7.47
N ASP A 179 14.53 0.54 6.33
CA ASP A 179 13.14 0.67 5.89
C ASP A 179 12.47 -0.71 5.84
N ILE A 180 11.36 -0.83 6.56
CA ILE A 180 10.65 -2.10 6.74
C ILE A 180 9.18 -1.91 6.36
N PRO A 181 8.84 -2.03 5.07
CA PRO A 181 7.45 -2.05 4.64
C PRO A 181 6.76 -3.31 5.14
N ILE A 182 5.67 -3.12 5.88
CA ILE A 182 4.87 -4.20 6.46
C ILE A 182 3.42 -4.01 6.02
N ALA A 183 2.81 -5.08 5.51
CA ALA A 183 1.38 -5.13 5.26
C ALA A 183 0.71 -6.18 6.16
N VAL A 184 -0.43 -5.83 6.71
CA VAL A 184 -1.18 -6.65 7.67
C VAL A 184 -2.60 -6.84 7.16
N VAL A 185 -3.08 -8.08 7.22
CA VAL A 185 -4.48 -8.41 6.97
C VAL A 185 -5.30 -7.98 8.18
N SER A 186 -6.20 -7.03 8.01
CA SER A 186 -6.89 -6.36 9.12
C SER A 186 -7.74 -7.30 9.97
N ARG A 187 -8.26 -8.39 9.39
CA ARG A 187 -9.15 -9.31 10.08
C ARG A 187 -8.42 -10.34 10.94
N THR A 188 -7.28 -10.86 10.44
CA THR A 188 -6.53 -11.95 11.07
C THR A 188 -5.27 -11.49 11.77
N GLU A 189 -4.87 -10.22 11.56
CA GLU A 189 -3.61 -9.64 12.00
C GLU A 189 -2.36 -10.36 11.47
N GLU A 190 -2.54 -11.16 10.42
CA GLU A 190 -1.45 -11.85 9.72
C GLU A 190 -0.69 -10.87 8.83
N ILE A 191 0.62 -11.07 8.77
CA ILE A 191 1.50 -10.29 7.91
C ILE A 191 1.42 -10.86 6.49
N SER A 192 0.92 -10.07 5.54
CA SER A 192 0.87 -10.44 4.12
C SER A 192 2.07 -9.94 3.32
N LEU A 193 2.81 -8.96 3.87
CA LEU A 193 4.07 -8.47 3.32
C LEU A 193 5.01 -8.10 4.46
N LEU A 194 6.25 -8.54 4.35
CA LEU A 194 7.39 -8.08 5.12
C LEU A 194 8.59 -7.97 4.19
N GLN A 195 9.08 -6.77 3.98
CA GLN A 195 10.35 -6.51 3.30
C GLN A 195 11.25 -5.71 4.24
N MET A 196 12.54 -5.75 4.02
CA MET A 196 13.50 -4.98 4.81
C MET A 196 14.65 -4.55 3.90
N ASP A 197 15.00 -3.29 4.00
CA ASP A 197 16.20 -2.71 3.44
C ASP A 197 16.99 -2.07 4.60
N GLY A 198 18.26 -2.47 4.76
CA GLY A 198 19.10 -2.09 5.90
C GLY A 198 19.28 -3.20 6.93
N GLU A 199 19.86 -2.85 8.06
CA GLU A 199 20.21 -3.79 9.15
C GLU A 199 19.36 -3.52 10.40
N LEU A 200 18.85 -4.59 11.02
CA LEU A 200 18.04 -4.52 12.22
C LEU A 200 18.33 -5.69 13.17
N SER A 201 18.32 -5.44 14.48
CA SER A 201 18.38 -6.52 15.45
C SER A 201 17.06 -7.33 15.45
N ARG A 202 17.16 -8.61 15.87
CA ARG A 202 15.97 -9.47 15.99
C ARG A 202 14.92 -8.90 16.95
N ASP A 203 15.34 -8.24 18.01
CA ASP A 203 14.42 -7.70 19.00
C ASP A 203 13.78 -6.39 18.52
N ASP A 204 14.51 -5.59 17.75
CA ASP A 204 13.93 -4.40 17.11
C ASP A 204 12.97 -4.78 15.97
N LEU A 205 13.24 -5.85 15.23
CA LEU A 205 12.29 -6.38 14.25
C LEU A 205 10.95 -6.79 14.90
N LYS A 206 11.00 -7.45 16.06
CA LYS A 206 9.77 -7.79 16.79
C LYS A 206 9.00 -6.55 17.21
N LYS A 207 9.70 -5.53 17.75
CA LYS A 207 9.08 -4.25 18.11
C LYS A 207 8.49 -3.54 16.89
N ALA A 208 9.21 -3.53 15.76
CA ALA A 208 8.76 -2.95 14.50
C ALA A 208 7.45 -3.61 14.01
N ILE A 209 7.34 -4.93 14.09
CA ILE A 209 6.13 -5.67 13.75
C ILE A 209 4.95 -5.26 14.64
N GLU A 210 5.15 -5.14 15.94
CA GLU A 210 4.09 -4.69 16.86
C GLU A 210 3.67 -3.24 16.61
N MET A 211 4.62 -2.37 16.30
CA MET A 211 4.33 -0.98 15.91
C MET A 211 3.54 -0.93 14.60
N ALA A 212 3.92 -1.76 13.61
CA ALA A 212 3.21 -1.87 12.33
C ALA A 212 1.77 -2.33 12.51
N LYS A 213 1.50 -3.37 13.30
CA LYS A 213 0.15 -3.85 13.59
C LYS A 213 -0.74 -2.76 14.17
N LYS A 214 -0.22 -1.99 15.15
CA LYS A 214 -0.95 -0.85 15.74
C LYS A 214 -1.24 0.25 14.74
N ALA A 215 -0.28 0.60 13.89
CA ALA A 215 -0.45 1.59 12.84
C ALA A 215 -1.44 1.11 11.75
N CYS A 216 -1.31 -0.14 11.29
CA CYS A 216 -2.21 -0.75 10.31
C CYS A 216 -3.66 -0.82 10.81
N SER A 217 -3.89 -1.08 12.10
CA SER A 217 -5.24 -1.03 12.68
C SER A 217 -5.89 0.37 12.55
N LYS A 218 -5.12 1.44 12.74
CA LYS A 218 -5.61 2.81 12.53
C LYS A 218 -5.87 3.08 11.04
N ILE A 219 -4.99 2.62 10.17
CA ILE A 219 -5.14 2.77 8.71
C ILE A 219 -6.38 2.02 8.22
N ASP A 220 -6.61 0.78 8.64
CA ASP A 220 -7.80 0.00 8.28
C ASP A 220 -9.10 0.73 8.64
N LYS A 221 -9.15 1.35 9.82
CA LYS A 221 -10.31 2.16 10.22
C LYS A 221 -10.56 3.30 9.23
N ILE A 222 -9.52 4.03 8.83
CA ILE A 222 -9.62 5.13 7.86
C ILE A 222 -10.09 4.60 6.49
N GLN A 223 -9.56 3.46 6.04
CA GLN A 223 -9.96 2.81 4.79
C GLN A 223 -11.45 2.43 4.83
N ARG A 224 -11.91 1.81 5.91
CA ARG A 224 -13.33 1.43 6.09
C ARG A 224 -14.26 2.62 6.15
N ASP A 225 -13.87 3.67 6.86
CA ASP A 225 -14.67 4.88 6.98
C ASP A 225 -14.79 5.59 5.62
N ALA A 226 -13.72 5.62 4.81
CA ALA A 226 -13.75 6.16 3.46
C ALA A 226 -14.67 5.36 2.51
N LEU A 227 -14.66 4.02 2.61
CA LEU A 227 -15.59 3.16 1.86
C LEU A 227 -17.03 3.38 2.28
N LYS A 228 -17.34 3.40 3.58
CA LYS A 228 -18.69 3.65 4.10
C LYS A 228 -19.22 5.00 3.64
N LYS A 229 -18.41 6.05 3.73
CA LYS A 229 -18.78 7.41 3.32
C LYS A 229 -19.22 7.51 1.86
N LYS A 230 -18.70 6.66 0.96
CA LYS A 230 -19.16 6.62 -0.43
C LYS A 230 -20.62 6.18 -0.56
N TYR A 231 -21.07 5.27 0.31
CA TYR A 231 -22.39 4.64 0.27
C TYR A 231 -23.38 5.27 1.26
N GLU A 232 -22.95 6.24 2.07
CA GLU A 232 -23.86 7.04 2.89
C GLU A 232 -24.78 7.86 1.99
N VAL A 233 -26.09 7.58 2.08
CA VAL A 233 -27.10 8.40 1.42
C VAL A 233 -27.07 9.76 2.09
N LYS A 234 -26.66 10.78 1.37
CA LYS A 234 -26.91 12.17 1.80
C LYS A 234 -28.41 12.37 1.74
N ASN A 235 -29.09 12.21 2.87
CA ASN A 235 -30.45 12.70 3.02
C ASN A 235 -30.39 14.22 2.81
N GLY A 236 -30.78 14.64 1.60
CA GLY A 236 -30.92 16.02 1.21
C GLY A 236 -32.17 16.66 1.83
#